data_057514706ff124e4f7a53382b7e21594
#
_entry.id   057514706ff124e4f7a53382b7e21594
#
_cell.length_a   1.000
_cell.length_b   1.000
_cell.length_c   1.000
_cell.angle_alpha   90.00
_cell.angle_beta   90.00
_cell.angle_gamma   90.00
#
_symmetry.space_group_name_H-M   'P 1'
#
loop_
_entity.id
_entity.type
_entity.pdbx_description
1 polymer ?
#
loop_
_entity_poly.entity_id
_entity_poly.type
_entity_poly.pdbx_seq_one_letter_code
_entity_poly.pdbx_strand_id
1 'polypeptide(L)'
;MIRMMTLAIALCLYALPGNAAPEDLVDGQQIDSVEERRILVSIEDKYAELAEREKALENRELELKTLQAEVDKKLASMQQLREKLEELLNRKQNAENERVDELSRIYEKMEPEKSAVLLRQLDHQLAVDLLLGVKKKTAGEIMDNLDPQTATELSKAFTEIPVKE
;
A
#
# COMPACT_ATOMS: atom_id res chain seq x y z
N MET A 1 -48.78 42.57 -3.80
CA MET A 1 -49.37 41.23 -3.98
C MET A 1 -48.83 40.16 -3.01
N ILE A 2 -47.85 40.43 -2.20
CA ILE A 2 -47.27 39.44 -1.25
C ILE A 2 -48.00 39.43 0.10
N ARG A 3 -48.73 40.47 0.46
CA ARG A 3 -49.46 40.59 1.76
C ARG A 3 -50.82 39.89 1.83
N MET A 4 -51.39 39.50 0.69
CA MET A 4 -52.66 38.75 0.69
C MET A 4 -52.51 37.24 0.70
N MET A 5 -51.32 36.71 0.44
CA MET A 5 -51.07 35.26 0.43
C MET A 5 -50.74 34.68 1.84
N THR A 6 -50.34 35.51 2.79
CA THR A 6 -50.04 35.07 4.16
C THR A 6 -51.26 34.90 5.04
N LEU A 7 -52.41 35.54 4.69
CA LEU A 7 -53.63 35.44 5.47
C LEU A 7 -54.44 34.17 5.14
N ALA A 8 -54.26 33.57 3.97
CA ALA A 8 -54.97 32.36 3.57
C ALA A 8 -54.34 31.09 4.19
N ILE A 9 -53.05 31.13 4.52
CA ILE A 9 -52.36 29.99 5.14
C ILE A 9 -52.64 29.89 6.65
N ALA A 10 -52.93 31.02 7.29
CA ALA A 10 -53.25 31.03 8.75
C ALA A 10 -54.62 30.46 9.08
N LEU A 11 -55.56 30.42 8.12
CA LEU A 11 -56.94 29.96 8.36
C LEU A 11 -57.11 28.44 8.17
N CYS A 12 -56.18 27.78 7.49
CA CYS A 12 -56.20 26.29 7.33
C CYS A 12 -55.65 25.52 8.53
N LEU A 13 -54.98 26.18 9.47
CA LEU A 13 -54.38 25.47 10.63
C LEU A 13 -55.39 25.28 11.82
N TYR A 14 -56.58 25.83 11.74
CA TYR A 14 -57.58 25.77 12.85
C TYR A 14 -58.71 24.74 12.64
N ALA A 15 -58.66 23.94 11.59
CA ALA A 15 -59.67 22.92 11.32
C ALA A 15 -59.09 21.50 11.26
N LEU A 16 -58.22 21.16 12.20
CA LEU A 16 -57.92 19.75 12.46
C LEU A 16 -58.86 19.30 13.60
N PRO A 17 -59.77 18.36 13.31
CA PRO A 17 -60.55 17.73 14.37
C PRO A 17 -59.57 16.92 15.25
N GLY A 18 -59.85 17.02 16.54
CA GLY A 18 -59.14 16.42 17.66
C GLY A 18 -58.32 15.19 17.38
N ASN A 19 -57.07 15.30 17.77
CA ASN A 19 -56.19 14.18 17.97
C ASN A 19 -56.85 13.24 19.01
N ALA A 20 -57.67 12.31 18.49
CA ALA A 20 -57.99 11.13 19.26
C ALA A 20 -56.69 10.35 19.30
N ALA A 21 -55.93 10.50 20.36
CA ALA A 21 -54.96 9.53 20.76
C ALA A 21 -55.61 8.16 20.69
N PRO A 22 -54.97 7.14 20.18
CA PRO A 22 -55.43 5.79 20.40
C PRO A 22 -55.08 5.40 21.85
N GLU A 23 -55.75 6.05 22.78
CA GLU A 23 -55.95 5.49 24.11
C GLU A 23 -57.03 4.45 23.95
N ASP A 24 -56.80 3.27 24.48
CA ASP A 24 -57.67 2.11 24.53
C ASP A 24 -57.68 1.17 23.29
N LEU A 25 -56.54 0.61 22.95
CA LEU A 25 -56.52 -0.74 22.41
C LEU A 25 -55.64 -1.69 23.26
N VAL A 26 -55.41 -1.37 24.48
CA VAL A 26 -54.98 -2.32 25.51
C VAL A 26 -56.10 -2.46 26.53
N ASP A 27 -57.32 -2.68 26.02
CA ASP A 27 -58.32 -3.28 26.86
C ASP A 27 -57.91 -4.73 27.13
N GLY A 28 -57.75 -5.03 28.41
CA GLY A 28 -57.26 -6.29 28.91
C GLY A 28 -58.07 -7.47 28.38
N GLN A 29 -57.71 -7.95 27.17
CA GLN A 29 -57.95 -9.29 26.83
C GLN A 29 -57.18 -10.15 27.83
N GLN A 30 -57.91 -10.58 28.87
CA GLN A 30 -57.43 -11.58 29.82
C GLN A 30 -56.96 -12.76 28.95
N ILE A 31 -55.66 -12.96 28.92
CA ILE A 31 -55.04 -14.08 28.24
C ILE A 31 -55.49 -15.31 28.98
N ASP A 32 -56.55 -15.88 28.48
CA ASP A 32 -57.35 -16.90 29.19
C ASP A 32 -56.83 -18.32 28.97
N SER A 33 -55.85 -18.49 28.08
CA SER A 33 -55.28 -19.80 27.83
C SER A 33 -53.79 -19.87 28.27
N VAL A 34 -53.44 -20.99 28.87
CA VAL A 34 -52.04 -21.29 29.25
C VAL A 34 -51.07 -21.23 28.04
N GLU A 35 -51.62 -21.55 26.88
CA GLU A 35 -50.86 -21.53 25.60
C GLU A 35 -50.53 -20.13 25.12
N GLU A 36 -51.47 -19.17 25.24
CA GLU A 36 -51.21 -17.77 24.90
C GLU A 36 -50.15 -17.16 25.79
N ARG A 37 -50.14 -17.45 27.08
CA ARG A 37 -49.10 -17.02 28.01
C ARG A 37 -47.74 -17.60 27.64
N ARG A 38 -47.65 -18.84 27.25
CA ARG A 38 -46.40 -19.50 26.79
C ARG A 38 -45.87 -18.85 25.52
N ILE A 39 -46.76 -18.52 24.58
CA ILE A 39 -46.38 -17.81 23.35
C ILE A 39 -45.84 -16.44 23.67
N LEU A 40 -46.50 -15.66 24.53
CA LEU A 40 -46.00 -14.34 24.92
C LEU A 40 -44.62 -14.39 25.58
N VAL A 41 -44.43 -15.29 26.54
CA VAL A 41 -43.11 -15.49 27.18
C VAL A 41 -42.07 -15.87 26.14
N SER A 42 -42.39 -16.76 25.20
CA SER A 42 -41.44 -17.16 24.15
C SER A 42 -41.12 -16.04 23.17
N ILE A 43 -42.05 -15.12 22.94
CA ILE A 43 -41.84 -13.89 22.14
C ILE A 43 -40.93 -12.92 22.89
N GLU A 44 -41.17 -12.67 24.17
CA GLU A 44 -40.34 -11.84 25.01
C GLU A 44 -38.88 -12.35 25.06
N ASP A 45 -38.72 -13.66 25.27
CA ASP A 45 -37.42 -14.32 25.24
C ASP A 45 -36.70 -14.14 23.87
N LYS A 46 -37.45 -14.26 22.75
CA LYS A 46 -36.94 -14.02 21.43
C LYS A 46 -36.53 -12.56 21.17
N TYR A 47 -37.31 -11.62 21.66
CA TYR A 47 -36.93 -10.22 21.55
C TYR A 47 -35.69 -9.90 22.38
N ALA A 48 -35.57 -10.48 23.59
CA ALA A 48 -34.35 -10.34 24.40
C ALA A 48 -33.11 -10.95 23.69
N GLU A 49 -33.26 -12.16 23.11
CA GLU A 49 -32.20 -12.80 22.32
C GLU A 49 -31.80 -11.96 21.11
N LEU A 50 -32.76 -11.40 20.37
CA LEU A 50 -32.52 -10.55 19.21
C LEU A 50 -31.79 -9.27 19.60
N ALA A 51 -32.20 -8.61 20.69
CA ALA A 51 -31.54 -7.40 21.17
C ALA A 51 -30.08 -7.68 21.59
N GLU A 52 -29.82 -8.82 22.22
CA GLU A 52 -28.45 -9.23 22.56
C GLU A 52 -27.61 -9.50 21.31
N ARG A 53 -28.17 -10.20 20.32
CA ARG A 53 -27.50 -10.44 19.03
C ARG A 53 -27.22 -9.15 18.27
N GLU A 54 -28.17 -8.24 18.24
CA GLU A 54 -28.01 -6.91 17.60
C GLU A 54 -26.85 -6.16 18.22
N LYS A 55 -26.81 -6.09 19.55
CA LYS A 55 -25.69 -5.49 20.27
C LYS A 55 -24.34 -6.16 20.02
N ALA A 56 -24.34 -7.49 19.92
CA ALA A 56 -23.12 -8.24 19.60
C ALA A 56 -22.66 -7.97 18.16
N LEU A 57 -23.58 -7.82 17.21
CA LEU A 57 -23.26 -7.46 15.82
C LEU A 57 -22.69 -6.04 15.74
N GLU A 58 -23.32 -5.08 16.42
CA GLU A 58 -22.84 -3.70 16.46
C GLU A 58 -21.40 -3.60 17.02
N ASN A 59 -21.10 -4.34 18.08
CA ASN A 59 -19.74 -4.43 18.61
C ASN A 59 -18.75 -5.02 17.59
N ARG A 60 -19.15 -6.09 16.90
CA ARG A 60 -18.30 -6.69 15.86
C ARG A 60 -18.07 -5.76 14.68
N GLU A 61 -19.09 -5.03 14.26
CA GLU A 61 -18.93 -4.02 13.21
C GLU A 61 -17.94 -2.93 13.60
N LEU A 62 -17.98 -2.49 14.85
CA LEU A 62 -17.03 -1.50 15.38
C LEU A 62 -15.60 -2.07 15.40
N GLU A 63 -15.43 -3.32 15.87
CA GLU A 63 -14.15 -4.00 15.86
C GLU A 63 -13.60 -4.16 14.44
N LEU A 64 -14.43 -4.59 13.49
CA LEU A 64 -14.04 -4.73 12.09
C LEU A 64 -13.63 -3.39 11.46
N LYS A 65 -14.36 -2.31 11.72
CA LYS A 65 -13.98 -0.97 11.26
C LYS A 65 -12.63 -0.53 11.81
N THR A 66 -12.39 -0.81 13.09
CA THR A 66 -11.13 -0.46 13.74
C THR A 66 -9.98 -1.26 13.13
N LEU A 67 -10.17 -2.57 12.94
CA LEU A 67 -9.19 -3.46 12.33
C LEU A 67 -8.89 -3.06 10.88
N GLN A 68 -9.93 -2.72 10.12
CA GLN A 68 -9.77 -2.24 8.74
C GLN A 68 -8.92 -0.96 8.69
N ALA A 69 -9.23 0.02 9.55
CA ALA A 69 -8.45 1.26 9.64
C ALA A 69 -6.98 1.00 10.02
N GLU A 70 -6.72 0.02 10.90
CA GLU A 70 -5.35 -0.37 11.26
C GLU A 70 -4.62 -1.04 10.08
N VAL A 71 -5.30 -1.92 9.35
CA VAL A 71 -4.74 -2.56 8.14
C VAL A 71 -4.42 -1.52 7.07
N ASP A 72 -5.32 -0.60 6.80
CA ASP A 72 -5.11 0.47 5.81
C ASP A 72 -3.92 1.35 6.20
N LYS A 73 -3.78 1.68 7.48
CA LYS A 73 -2.62 2.42 8.01
C LYS A 73 -1.31 1.64 7.83
N LYS A 74 -1.33 0.34 8.10
CA LYS A 74 -0.15 -0.52 7.90
C LYS A 74 0.23 -0.64 6.42
N LEU A 75 -0.76 -0.79 5.54
CA LEU A 75 -0.52 -0.81 4.09
C LEU A 75 0.11 0.49 3.61
N ALA A 76 -0.44 1.64 4.01
CA ALA A 76 0.14 2.94 3.66
C ALA A 76 1.58 3.10 4.17
N SER A 77 1.87 2.66 5.41
CA SER A 77 3.23 2.72 5.96
C SER A 77 4.21 1.80 5.23
N MET A 78 3.76 0.60 4.80
CA MET A 78 4.57 -0.31 3.99
C MET A 78 4.88 0.27 2.59
N GLN A 79 3.91 0.91 1.96
CA GLN A 79 4.11 1.58 0.67
C GLN A 79 5.14 2.69 0.79
N GLN A 80 5.04 3.54 1.81
CA GLN A 80 6.04 4.60 2.06
C GLN A 80 7.44 4.05 2.32
N LEU A 81 7.53 2.94 3.08
CA LEU A 81 8.81 2.29 3.36
C LEU A 81 9.42 1.70 2.08
N ARG A 82 8.60 1.09 1.23
CA ARG A 82 9.02 0.57 -0.07
C ARG A 82 9.56 1.67 -0.97
N GLU A 83 8.81 2.78 -1.12
CA GLU A 83 9.25 3.93 -1.91
C GLU A 83 10.59 4.49 -1.41
N LYS A 84 10.73 4.63 -0.09
CA LYS A 84 11.99 5.09 0.52
C LYS A 84 13.14 4.12 0.28
N LEU A 85 12.87 2.82 0.32
CA LEU A 85 13.88 1.80 0.03
C LEU A 85 14.34 1.88 -1.43
N GLU A 86 13.40 1.99 -2.38
CA GLU A 86 13.69 2.16 -3.80
C GLU A 86 14.52 3.43 -4.05
N GLU A 87 14.17 4.54 -3.41
CA GLU A 87 14.94 5.78 -3.50
C GLU A 87 16.38 5.61 -2.97
N LEU A 88 16.54 4.93 -1.83
CA LEU A 88 17.88 4.69 -1.25
C LEU A 88 18.72 3.76 -2.12
N LEU A 89 18.11 2.71 -2.70
CA LEU A 89 18.79 1.81 -3.63
C LEU A 89 19.24 2.55 -4.90
N ASN A 90 18.38 3.38 -5.47
CA ASN A 90 18.71 4.19 -6.64
C ASN A 90 19.84 5.20 -6.33
N ARG A 91 19.78 5.86 -5.16
CA ARG A 91 20.87 6.76 -4.74
C ARG A 91 22.19 6.03 -4.55
N LYS A 92 22.15 4.84 -3.93
CA LYS A 92 23.34 4.01 -3.76
C LYS A 92 23.91 3.61 -5.11
N GLN A 93 23.07 3.10 -6.01
CA GLN A 93 23.50 2.67 -7.35
C GLN A 93 24.12 3.81 -8.15
N ASN A 94 23.51 4.99 -8.13
CA ASN A 94 24.03 6.16 -8.81
C ASN A 94 25.39 6.58 -8.24
N ALA A 95 25.54 6.59 -6.92
CA ALA A 95 26.83 6.91 -6.28
C ALA A 95 27.91 5.85 -6.58
N GLU A 96 27.55 4.59 -6.71
CA GLU A 96 28.47 3.51 -7.14
C GLU A 96 28.88 3.71 -8.60
N ASN A 97 27.93 3.98 -9.50
CA ASN A 97 28.21 4.24 -10.92
C ASN A 97 29.12 5.47 -11.09
N GLU A 98 28.85 6.59 -10.38
CA GLU A 98 29.70 7.77 -10.42
C GLU A 98 31.15 7.46 -10.00
N ARG A 99 31.34 6.66 -8.95
CA ARG A 99 32.69 6.24 -8.52
C ARG A 99 33.38 5.35 -9.55
N VAL A 100 32.66 4.44 -10.18
CA VAL A 100 33.18 3.59 -11.25
C VAL A 100 33.57 4.45 -12.45
N ASP A 101 32.75 5.44 -12.84
CA ASP A 101 33.05 6.36 -13.93
C ASP A 101 34.28 7.21 -13.63
N GLU A 102 34.42 7.72 -12.40
CA GLU A 102 35.62 8.46 -12.00
C GLU A 102 36.87 7.59 -12.05
N LEU A 103 36.78 6.35 -11.57
CA LEU A 103 37.87 5.41 -11.58
C LEU A 103 38.24 5.01 -13.03
N SER A 104 37.25 4.78 -13.88
CA SER A 104 37.45 4.53 -15.31
C SER A 104 38.22 5.64 -16.01
N ARG A 105 37.92 6.92 -15.69
CA ARG A 105 38.69 8.07 -16.22
C ARG A 105 40.15 8.11 -15.75
N ILE A 106 40.43 7.58 -14.55
CA ILE A 106 41.81 7.44 -14.06
C ILE A 106 42.52 6.35 -14.85
N TYR A 107 41.92 5.19 -15.01
CA TYR A 107 42.46 4.08 -15.80
C TYR A 107 42.70 4.46 -17.28
N GLU A 108 41.80 5.29 -17.83
CA GLU A 108 41.94 5.81 -19.20
C GLU A 108 43.22 6.66 -19.41
N LYS A 109 43.71 7.33 -18.33
CA LYS A 109 44.91 8.18 -18.36
C LYS A 109 46.19 7.43 -18.00
N MET A 110 46.08 6.18 -17.53
CA MET A 110 47.21 5.34 -17.16
C MET A 110 47.80 4.67 -18.39
N GLU A 111 49.04 4.22 -18.26
CA GLU A 111 49.68 3.35 -19.26
C GLU A 111 48.94 2.00 -19.29
N PRO A 112 48.53 1.48 -20.47
CA PRO A 112 47.72 0.26 -20.57
C PRO A 112 48.33 -0.96 -19.85
N GLU A 113 49.66 -1.09 -19.88
CA GLU A 113 50.39 -2.16 -19.17
C GLU A 113 50.19 -2.11 -17.66
N LYS A 114 50.25 -0.89 -17.07
CA LYS A 114 50.03 -0.69 -15.63
C LYS A 114 48.57 -0.91 -15.27
N SER A 115 47.65 -0.44 -16.11
CA SER A 115 46.21 -0.65 -15.94
C SER A 115 45.87 -2.15 -15.96
N ALA A 116 46.44 -2.93 -16.84
CA ALA A 116 46.24 -4.38 -16.92
C ALA A 116 46.69 -5.09 -15.63
N VAL A 117 47.86 -4.71 -15.07
CA VAL A 117 48.38 -5.30 -13.82
C VAL A 117 47.45 -5.01 -12.64
N LEU A 118 46.94 -3.78 -12.53
CA LEU A 118 46.02 -3.41 -11.44
C LEU A 118 44.66 -4.06 -11.63
N LEU A 119 44.14 -4.11 -12.87
CA LEU A 119 42.83 -4.69 -13.18
C LEU A 119 42.75 -6.18 -12.79
N ARG A 120 43.82 -6.92 -12.93
CA ARG A 120 43.91 -8.33 -12.47
C ARG A 120 43.80 -8.53 -10.97
N GLN A 121 44.04 -7.47 -10.17
CA GLN A 121 43.96 -7.53 -8.71
C GLN A 121 42.56 -7.10 -8.17
N LEU A 122 41.70 -6.56 -9.06
CA LEU A 122 40.36 -6.14 -8.71
C LEU A 122 39.39 -7.32 -8.71
N ASP A 123 38.27 -7.11 -8.07
CA ASP A 123 37.13 -7.99 -8.21
C ASP A 123 36.64 -8.05 -9.67
N HIS A 124 36.23 -9.23 -10.11
CA HIS A 124 35.87 -9.49 -11.50
C HIS A 124 34.80 -8.52 -12.03
N GLN A 125 33.75 -8.29 -11.22
CA GLN A 125 32.65 -7.37 -11.59
C GLN A 125 33.15 -5.93 -11.75
N LEU A 126 33.94 -5.47 -10.80
CA LEU A 126 34.52 -4.12 -10.86
C LEU A 126 35.46 -3.95 -12.06
N ALA A 127 36.24 -4.97 -12.39
CA ALA A 127 37.12 -4.97 -13.57
C ALA A 127 36.31 -4.82 -14.87
N VAL A 128 35.20 -5.53 -14.99
CA VAL A 128 34.25 -5.40 -16.12
C VAL A 128 33.64 -4.01 -16.18
N ASP A 129 33.12 -3.53 -15.07
CA ASP A 129 32.47 -2.21 -15.01
C ASP A 129 33.46 -1.08 -15.38
N LEU A 130 34.72 -1.18 -14.93
CA LEU A 130 35.76 -0.25 -15.32
C LEU A 130 36.07 -0.28 -16.81
N LEU A 131 36.20 -1.48 -17.39
CA LEU A 131 36.46 -1.64 -18.81
C LEU A 131 35.29 -1.13 -19.68
N LEU A 132 34.08 -1.24 -19.20
CA LEU A 132 32.88 -0.65 -19.83
C LEU A 132 32.89 0.88 -19.78
N GLY A 133 33.44 1.46 -18.72
CA GLY A 133 33.52 2.90 -18.52
C GLY A 133 34.64 3.59 -19.28
N VAL A 134 35.72 2.89 -19.70
CA VAL A 134 36.80 3.47 -20.49
C VAL A 134 36.48 3.45 -22.00
N LYS A 135 37.19 4.29 -22.78
CA LYS A 135 37.01 4.30 -24.23
C LYS A 135 37.40 2.95 -24.83
N LYS A 136 36.68 2.50 -25.85
CA LYS A 136 36.86 1.19 -26.51
C LYS A 136 38.30 0.95 -26.97
N LYS A 137 39.01 1.99 -27.44
CA LYS A 137 40.41 1.89 -27.82
C LYS A 137 41.29 1.54 -26.62
N THR A 138 41.16 2.28 -25.53
CA THR A 138 41.90 2.07 -24.27
C THR A 138 41.58 0.71 -23.66
N ALA A 139 40.30 0.29 -23.68
CA ALA A 139 39.87 -1.01 -23.22
C ALA A 139 40.58 -2.12 -24.03
N GLY A 140 40.66 -1.98 -25.37
CA GLY A 140 41.39 -2.92 -26.22
C GLY A 140 42.88 -3.01 -25.91
N GLU A 141 43.53 -1.83 -25.73
CA GLU A 141 44.95 -1.76 -25.36
C GLU A 141 45.21 -2.38 -23.97
N ILE A 142 44.35 -2.20 -23.01
CA ILE A 142 44.44 -2.85 -21.69
C ILE A 142 44.25 -4.36 -21.81
N MET A 143 43.26 -4.82 -22.57
CA MET A 143 43.01 -6.25 -22.77
C MET A 143 44.12 -6.96 -23.50
N ASP A 144 44.82 -6.29 -24.43
CA ASP A 144 45.97 -6.83 -25.14
C ASP A 144 47.19 -7.11 -24.22
N ASN A 145 47.27 -6.34 -23.11
CA ASN A 145 48.30 -6.49 -22.08
C ASN A 145 47.88 -7.45 -20.94
N LEU A 146 46.69 -8.06 -20.99
CA LEU A 146 46.24 -9.07 -20.03
C LEU A 146 46.71 -10.47 -20.50
N ASP A 147 46.82 -11.40 -19.56
CA ASP A 147 46.99 -12.81 -19.90
C ASP A 147 45.74 -13.37 -20.62
N PRO A 148 45.90 -14.31 -21.55
CA PRO A 148 44.79 -14.80 -22.37
C PRO A 148 43.60 -15.39 -21.59
N GLN A 149 43.87 -15.93 -20.41
CA GLN A 149 42.81 -16.48 -19.56
C GLN A 149 41.94 -15.38 -19.00
N THR A 150 42.53 -14.38 -18.33
CA THR A 150 41.83 -13.23 -17.77
C THR A 150 41.10 -12.42 -18.84
N ALA A 151 41.76 -12.18 -19.99
CA ALA A 151 41.15 -11.51 -21.14
C ALA A 151 39.89 -12.27 -21.65
N THR A 152 39.96 -13.61 -21.69
CA THR A 152 38.81 -14.42 -22.10
C THR A 152 37.66 -14.36 -21.08
N GLU A 153 37.97 -14.42 -19.78
CA GLU A 153 36.97 -14.33 -18.70
C GLU A 153 36.27 -12.98 -18.73
N LEU A 154 37.00 -11.88 -18.81
CA LEU A 154 36.45 -10.54 -18.92
C LEU A 154 35.62 -10.38 -20.20
N SER A 155 36.09 -10.91 -21.35
CA SER A 155 35.34 -10.86 -22.62
C SER A 155 33.99 -11.59 -22.52
N LYS A 156 33.93 -12.73 -21.84
CA LYS A 156 32.66 -13.44 -21.61
C LYS A 156 31.71 -12.60 -20.77
N ALA A 157 32.21 -11.99 -19.71
CA ALA A 157 31.39 -11.14 -18.85
C ALA A 157 30.79 -9.92 -19.57
N PHE A 158 31.49 -9.40 -20.61
CA PHE A 158 30.94 -8.38 -21.50
C PHE A 158 29.68 -8.82 -22.26
N THR A 159 29.53 -10.11 -22.53
CA THR A 159 28.37 -10.66 -23.26
C THR A 159 27.27 -11.12 -22.34
N GLU A 160 27.58 -11.35 -21.08
CA GLU A 160 26.65 -11.82 -20.05
C GLU A 160 26.08 -10.68 -19.19
N ILE A 161 26.07 -9.43 -19.70
CA ILE A 161 25.47 -8.31 -18.95
C ILE A 161 24.03 -8.68 -18.62
N PRO A 162 23.69 -8.85 -17.34
CA PRO A 162 22.31 -9.14 -16.95
C PRO A 162 21.44 -7.96 -17.38
N VAL A 163 20.47 -8.24 -18.27
CA VAL A 163 19.41 -7.27 -18.57
C VAL A 163 18.74 -6.94 -17.24
N LYS A 164 18.97 -5.73 -16.75
CA LYS A 164 18.24 -5.22 -15.58
C LYS A 164 16.76 -5.14 -15.98
N GLU A 165 15.95 -6.08 -15.47
CA GLU A 165 14.49 -5.99 -15.51
C GLU A 165 14.01 -4.85 -14.61
#